data_ca9812acbb54be92368f416ffdd9ce67
#
_entry.id   ca9812acbb54be92368f416ffdd9ce67
#
_cell.length_a   1.000
_cell.length_b   1.000
_cell.length_c   1.000
_cell.angle_alpha   90.00
_cell.angle_beta   90.00
_cell.angle_gamma   90.00
#
_symmetry.space_group_name_H-M   'P 1'
#
loop_
_entity.id
_entity.type
_entity.pdbx_description
1 polymer ?
#
loop_
_entity_poly.entity_id
_entity_poly.type
_entity_poly.pdbx_seq_one_letter_code
_entity_poly.pdbx_strand_id
1 'polypeptide(L)'
;FPLPSERQVKWNETEFYAFFHYGMNTYTNSEWGGGGEAETLFAPTAKPNPRQWLETAQKAGMKGGIAVVKHHDGFCLWPTKTTTHSVLNGGNDYARQTNIPKDFADAARDLDMKYGFYVSPWDLNSAYWGDGTDNYAKKVFLPQCAELAEYGTDQFEMWFDGANGGDGYYG
;
A
#
# COMPACT_ATOMS: atom_id res chain seq x y z
N PHE A 1 32.57 1.59 -14.56
CA PHE A 1 31.45 0.99 -13.80
C PHE A 1 30.40 2.08 -13.56
N PRO A 2 29.09 1.77 -13.69
CA PRO A 2 28.08 2.73 -13.35
C PRO A 2 28.14 3.06 -11.84
N LEU A 3 28.05 4.34 -11.52
CA LEU A 3 27.99 4.79 -10.13
C LEU A 3 26.51 4.91 -9.70
N PRO A 4 26.19 4.62 -8.45
CA PRO A 4 24.82 4.83 -7.95
C PRO A 4 24.47 6.32 -7.97
N SER A 5 23.21 6.61 -8.25
CA SER A 5 22.67 7.97 -8.10
C SER A 5 22.60 8.36 -6.63
N GLU A 6 22.52 9.67 -6.35
CA GLU A 6 22.36 10.19 -4.99
C GLU A 6 21.13 9.57 -4.28
N ARG A 7 20.02 9.36 -5.01
CA ARG A 7 18.82 8.72 -4.46
C ARG A 7 19.05 7.26 -4.07
N GLN A 8 19.83 6.51 -4.88
CA GLN A 8 20.19 5.13 -4.56
C GLN A 8 21.10 5.05 -3.33
N VAL A 9 22.04 5.99 -3.20
CA VAL A 9 22.89 6.08 -1.99
C VAL A 9 22.04 6.36 -0.76
N LYS A 10 21.16 7.38 -0.81
CA LYS A 10 20.25 7.73 0.31
C LYS A 10 19.30 6.57 0.67
N TRP A 11 18.85 5.82 -0.32
CA TRP A 11 18.02 4.63 -0.07
C TRP A 11 18.85 3.57 0.66
N ASN A 12 20.05 3.28 0.18
CA ASN A 12 20.94 2.29 0.80
C ASN A 12 21.32 2.66 2.24
N GLU A 13 21.50 3.95 2.55
CA GLU A 13 21.76 4.44 3.91
C GLU A 13 20.59 4.25 4.88
N THR A 14 19.40 3.93 4.40
CA THR A 14 18.25 3.61 5.25
C THR A 14 18.47 2.29 5.99
N GLU A 15 19.04 1.28 5.32
CA GLU A 15 19.49 -0.02 5.84
C GLU A 15 18.43 -0.84 6.58
N PHE A 16 17.78 -0.25 7.58
CA PHE A 16 16.86 -0.93 8.48
C PHE A 16 15.54 -0.18 8.56
N TYR A 17 14.48 -0.76 7.98
CA TYR A 17 13.13 -0.22 7.98
C TYR A 17 12.09 -1.35 8.08
N ALA A 18 10.88 -0.99 8.50
CA ALA A 18 9.78 -1.93 8.70
C ALA A 18 8.93 -2.09 7.45
N PHE A 19 8.31 -3.27 7.32
CA PHE A 19 7.22 -3.53 6.39
C PHE A 19 5.95 -3.82 7.20
N PHE A 20 4.87 -3.07 6.97
CA PHE A 20 3.63 -3.20 7.72
C PHE A 20 2.54 -3.81 6.86
N HIS A 21 2.25 -5.10 7.10
CA HIS A 21 1.16 -5.84 6.47
C HIS A 21 -0.10 -5.76 7.33
N TYR A 22 -0.96 -4.80 7.02
CA TYR A 22 -2.28 -4.65 7.62
C TYR A 22 -3.29 -4.41 6.50
N GLY A 23 -4.35 -5.21 6.41
CA GLY A 23 -5.31 -5.10 5.32
C GLY A 23 -6.39 -6.17 5.38
N MET A 24 -7.04 -6.46 4.27
CA MET A 24 -8.09 -7.47 4.16
C MET A 24 -7.62 -8.83 4.72
N ASN A 25 -6.39 -9.23 4.43
CA ASN A 25 -5.82 -10.51 4.87
C ASN A 25 -5.74 -10.67 6.39
N THR A 26 -5.67 -9.57 7.14
CA THR A 26 -5.75 -9.58 8.61
C THR A 26 -7.11 -10.12 9.10
N TYR A 27 -8.17 -9.93 8.31
CA TYR A 27 -9.54 -10.30 8.67
C TYR A 27 -9.99 -11.62 8.05
N THR A 28 -9.29 -12.12 7.06
CA THR A 28 -9.58 -13.40 6.39
C THR A 28 -8.68 -14.53 6.86
N ASN A 29 -7.66 -14.23 7.68
CA ASN A 29 -6.64 -15.17 8.12
C ASN A 29 -5.96 -15.90 6.95
N SER A 30 -5.72 -15.17 5.87
CA SER A 30 -5.08 -15.67 4.65
C SER A 30 -3.81 -14.88 4.39
N GLU A 31 -2.81 -15.54 3.82
CA GLU A 31 -1.59 -14.83 3.36
C GLU A 31 -1.89 -13.96 2.14
N TRP A 32 -2.67 -14.50 1.20
CA TRP A 32 -3.13 -13.81 0.01
C TRP A 32 -4.64 -13.92 -0.12
N GLY A 33 -5.28 -12.82 -0.48
CA GLY A 33 -6.70 -12.81 -0.82
C GLY A 33 -6.93 -13.16 -2.28
N GLY A 34 -8.14 -13.61 -2.60
CA GLY A 34 -8.58 -14.00 -3.93
C GLY A 34 -9.28 -12.90 -4.73
N GLY A 35 -9.47 -11.71 -4.13
CA GLY A 35 -10.16 -10.58 -4.75
C GLY A 35 -11.70 -10.66 -4.69
N GLY A 36 -12.24 -11.75 -4.18
CA GLY A 36 -13.68 -11.94 -3.98
C GLY A 36 -14.16 -11.70 -2.56
N GLU A 37 -13.30 -11.23 -1.67
CA GLU A 37 -13.60 -10.94 -0.28
C GLU A 37 -14.61 -9.78 -0.20
N ALA A 38 -15.68 -9.99 0.58
CA ALA A 38 -16.62 -8.90 0.83
C ALA A 38 -15.93 -7.78 1.60
N GLU A 39 -16.08 -6.54 1.15
CA GLU A 39 -15.46 -5.35 1.76
C GLU A 39 -15.84 -5.21 3.24
N THR A 40 -17.01 -5.68 3.61
CA THR A 40 -17.54 -5.67 4.99
C THR A 40 -16.74 -6.54 5.96
N LEU A 41 -15.90 -7.45 5.48
CA LEU A 41 -14.97 -8.21 6.34
C LEU A 41 -13.89 -7.30 6.94
N PHE A 42 -13.50 -6.24 6.24
CA PHE A 42 -12.62 -5.23 6.81
C PHE A 42 -13.40 -4.40 7.82
N ALA A 43 -13.36 -4.83 9.08
CA ALA A 43 -14.14 -4.24 10.18
C ALA A 43 -13.29 -4.09 11.45
N PRO A 44 -12.33 -3.16 11.47
CA PRO A 44 -11.48 -2.93 12.63
C PRO A 44 -12.29 -2.56 13.87
N THR A 45 -11.88 -3.05 15.03
CA THR A 45 -12.54 -2.76 16.33
C THR A 45 -12.18 -1.38 16.89
N ALA A 46 -11.17 -0.73 16.30
CA ALA A 46 -10.75 0.64 16.57
C ALA A 46 -10.13 1.23 15.30
N LYS A 47 -10.07 2.56 15.20
CA LYS A 47 -9.36 3.19 14.07
C LYS A 47 -7.90 2.72 14.06
N PRO A 48 -7.37 2.21 12.93
CA PRO A 48 -5.96 1.85 12.80
C PRO A 48 -5.06 3.02 13.18
N ASN A 49 -3.95 2.73 13.83
CA ASN A 49 -3.04 3.75 14.36
C ASN A 49 -1.61 3.60 13.78
N PRO A 50 -1.36 4.09 12.56
CA PRO A 50 -0.04 4.04 11.93
C PRO A 50 1.06 4.73 12.75
N ARG A 51 0.73 5.76 13.53
CA ARG A 51 1.69 6.42 14.43
C ARG A 51 2.28 5.43 15.42
N GLN A 52 1.44 4.62 16.07
CA GLN A 52 1.89 3.61 17.03
C GLN A 52 2.80 2.56 16.37
N TRP A 53 2.52 2.19 15.12
CA TRP A 53 3.38 1.25 14.38
C TRP A 53 4.77 1.83 14.16
N LEU A 54 4.85 3.07 13.68
CA LEU A 54 6.11 3.76 13.42
C LEU A 54 6.89 4.07 14.70
N GLU A 55 6.23 4.48 15.78
CA GLU A 55 6.88 4.69 17.07
C GLU A 55 7.52 3.40 17.61
N THR A 56 6.85 2.26 17.39
CA THR A 56 7.39 0.95 17.78
C THR A 56 8.62 0.59 16.93
N ALA A 57 8.55 0.79 15.62
CA ALA A 57 9.68 0.59 14.71
C ALA A 57 10.87 1.52 15.05
N GLN A 58 10.59 2.79 15.33
CA GLN A 58 11.60 3.77 15.72
C GLN A 58 12.33 3.37 17.00
N LYS A 59 11.61 2.90 18.02
CA LYS A 59 12.19 2.38 19.26
C LYS A 59 13.08 1.16 19.04
N ALA A 60 12.83 0.38 17.99
CA ALA A 60 13.69 -0.72 17.56
C ALA A 60 14.89 -0.29 16.71
N GLY A 61 15.07 1.02 16.47
CA GLY A 61 16.17 1.56 15.67
C GLY A 61 15.92 1.61 14.18
N MET A 62 14.69 1.38 13.72
CA MET A 62 14.33 1.48 12.30
C MET A 62 14.23 2.94 11.86
N LYS A 63 14.70 3.24 10.66
CA LYS A 63 14.78 4.60 10.11
C LYS A 63 13.55 4.98 9.26
N GLY A 64 12.67 4.01 8.99
CA GLY A 64 11.49 4.21 8.16
C GLY A 64 10.56 3.00 8.16
N GLY A 65 9.53 3.10 7.35
CA GLY A 65 8.59 2.02 7.14
C GLY A 65 7.89 2.08 5.80
N ILE A 66 7.45 0.93 5.33
CA ILE A 66 6.59 0.76 4.16
C ILE A 66 5.24 0.22 4.64
N ALA A 67 4.17 0.94 4.32
CA ALA A 67 2.82 0.46 4.55
C ALA A 67 2.29 -0.26 3.31
N VAL A 68 1.78 -1.48 3.48
CA VAL A 68 1.00 -2.16 2.44
C VAL A 68 -0.34 -1.46 2.35
N VAL A 69 -0.60 -0.74 1.26
CA VAL A 69 -1.83 0.03 1.08
C VAL A 69 -2.83 -0.65 0.14
N LYS A 70 -2.34 -1.55 -0.73
CA LYS A 70 -3.13 -2.49 -1.53
C LYS A 70 -2.32 -3.76 -1.75
N HIS A 71 -2.86 -4.92 -1.35
CA HIS A 71 -2.28 -6.23 -1.63
C HIS A 71 -2.88 -6.84 -2.91
N HIS A 72 -2.56 -8.08 -3.23
CA HIS A 72 -2.98 -8.79 -4.45
C HIS A 72 -4.51 -8.98 -4.57
N ASP A 73 -5.23 -8.94 -3.45
CA ASP A 73 -6.70 -8.98 -3.42
C ASP A 73 -7.36 -7.74 -4.03
N GLY A 74 -6.61 -6.65 -4.20
CA GLY A 74 -7.09 -5.40 -4.77
C GLY A 74 -7.76 -4.46 -3.76
N PHE A 75 -7.88 -4.85 -2.46
CA PHE A 75 -8.52 -4.02 -1.46
C PHE A 75 -7.67 -2.79 -1.10
N CYS A 76 -8.21 -1.61 -1.34
CA CYS A 76 -7.52 -0.34 -1.11
C CYS A 76 -7.76 0.19 0.30
N LEU A 77 -6.68 0.46 1.05
CA LEU A 77 -6.71 0.99 2.41
C LEU A 77 -6.81 2.53 2.47
N TRP A 78 -7.32 3.14 1.41
CA TRP A 78 -7.62 4.57 1.31
C TRP A 78 -8.89 4.79 0.50
N PRO A 79 -9.51 5.98 0.58
CA PRO A 79 -10.73 6.31 -0.15
C PRO A 79 -10.46 6.56 -1.64
N THR A 80 -10.02 5.52 -2.35
CA THR A 80 -9.73 5.56 -3.78
C THR A 80 -10.98 5.85 -4.61
N LYS A 81 -10.78 6.46 -5.78
CA LYS A 81 -11.83 6.70 -6.78
C LYS A 81 -11.87 5.64 -7.87
N THR A 82 -10.94 4.67 -7.85
CA THR A 82 -10.73 3.73 -8.96
C THR A 82 -11.54 2.45 -8.82
N THR A 83 -11.94 2.10 -7.60
CA THR A 83 -12.70 0.88 -7.30
C THR A 83 -13.60 1.07 -6.09
N THR A 84 -14.64 0.24 -6.00
CA THR A 84 -15.46 0.09 -4.79
C THR A 84 -14.84 -0.87 -3.77
N HIS A 85 -13.84 -1.66 -4.17
CA HIS A 85 -13.13 -2.60 -3.29
C HIS A 85 -12.13 -1.86 -2.40
N SER A 86 -12.65 -1.16 -1.40
CA SER A 86 -11.87 -0.26 -0.55
C SER A 86 -12.51 -0.04 0.82
N VAL A 87 -11.76 0.62 1.68
CA VAL A 87 -12.21 1.02 3.03
C VAL A 87 -13.55 1.75 3.05
N LEU A 88 -13.93 2.46 1.97
CA LEU A 88 -15.22 3.17 1.89
C LEU A 88 -16.42 2.23 2.02
N ASN A 89 -16.28 0.98 1.63
CA ASN A 89 -17.31 -0.06 1.75
C ASN A 89 -17.03 -1.04 2.90
N GLY A 90 -16.09 -0.73 3.78
CA GLY A 90 -15.76 -1.55 4.94
C GLY A 90 -16.91 -1.70 5.94
N GLY A 91 -16.82 -2.72 6.79
CA GLY A 91 -17.92 -3.24 7.60
C GLY A 91 -18.40 -2.35 8.73
N ASN A 92 -17.66 -1.28 9.08
CA ASN A 92 -18.05 -0.36 10.15
C ASN A 92 -17.50 1.05 9.93
N ASP A 93 -17.80 1.98 10.84
CA ASP A 93 -17.37 3.36 10.75
C ASP A 93 -15.85 3.53 10.87
N TYR A 94 -15.17 2.71 11.65
CA TYR A 94 -13.71 2.74 11.72
C TYR A 94 -13.07 2.38 10.37
N ALA A 95 -13.63 1.38 9.67
CA ALA A 95 -13.19 1.02 8.32
C ALA A 95 -13.36 2.20 7.36
N ARG A 96 -14.56 2.79 7.31
CA ARG A 96 -14.88 3.90 6.39
C ARG A 96 -14.12 5.20 6.68
N GLN A 97 -13.59 5.37 7.89
CA GLN A 97 -12.72 6.48 8.29
C GLN A 97 -11.22 6.18 8.12
N THR A 98 -10.87 4.97 7.67
CA THR A 98 -9.49 4.56 7.48
C THR A 98 -8.90 5.21 6.23
N ASN A 99 -7.69 5.77 6.37
CA ASN A 99 -6.85 6.23 5.27
C ASN A 99 -5.39 5.97 5.65
N ILE A 100 -4.96 4.71 5.45
CA ILE A 100 -3.61 4.29 5.86
C ILE A 100 -2.52 5.14 5.20
N PRO A 101 -2.52 5.40 3.87
CA PRO A 101 -1.45 6.20 3.26
C PRO A 101 -1.31 7.58 3.92
N LYS A 102 -2.44 8.26 4.15
CA LYS A 102 -2.45 9.58 4.78
C LYS A 102 -1.92 9.53 6.21
N ASP A 103 -2.54 8.70 7.06
CA ASP A 103 -2.23 8.63 8.48
C ASP A 103 -0.78 8.14 8.71
N PHE A 104 -0.27 7.27 7.81
CA PHE A 104 1.11 6.76 7.84
C PHE A 104 2.13 7.84 7.44
N ALA A 105 1.90 8.54 6.33
CA ALA A 105 2.77 9.60 5.86
C ALA A 105 2.86 10.75 6.87
N ASP A 106 1.72 11.19 7.41
CA ASP A 106 1.67 12.25 8.42
C ASP A 106 2.43 11.85 9.69
N ALA A 107 2.22 10.61 10.17
CA ALA A 107 2.93 10.11 11.34
C ALA A 107 4.44 9.99 11.12
N ALA A 108 4.87 9.55 9.92
CA ALA A 108 6.28 9.43 9.59
C ALA A 108 6.99 10.79 9.58
N ARG A 109 6.36 11.82 8.99
CA ARG A 109 6.89 13.20 9.00
C ARG A 109 7.03 13.74 10.42
N ASP A 110 5.99 13.57 11.25
CA ASP A 110 6.02 14.01 12.64
C ASP A 110 7.11 13.32 13.48
N LEU A 111 7.48 12.10 13.12
CA LEU A 111 8.50 11.30 13.81
C LEU A 111 9.89 11.42 13.18
N ASP A 112 10.04 12.24 12.14
CA ASP A 112 11.27 12.33 11.34
C ASP A 112 11.74 10.94 10.82
N MET A 113 10.78 10.13 10.38
CA MET A 113 11.02 8.80 9.79
C MET A 113 10.76 8.83 8.30
N LYS A 114 11.48 8.00 7.54
CA LYS A 114 11.19 7.77 6.13
C LYS A 114 9.93 6.92 5.98
N TYR A 115 9.18 7.15 4.90
CA TYR A 115 8.01 6.34 4.59
C TYR A 115 7.91 6.01 3.12
N GLY A 116 7.26 4.89 2.86
CA GLY A 116 6.93 4.43 1.52
C GLY A 116 5.63 3.64 1.52
N PHE A 117 5.15 3.33 0.32
CA PHE A 117 3.95 2.52 0.14
C PHE A 117 4.25 1.30 -0.72
N TYR A 118 3.70 0.16 -0.30
CA TYR A 118 3.56 -1.00 -1.13
C TYR A 118 2.19 -0.96 -1.80
N VAL A 119 2.15 -1.01 -3.10
CA VAL A 119 0.94 -1.16 -3.89
C VAL A 119 1.12 -2.27 -4.90
N SER A 120 0.37 -3.36 -4.74
CA SER A 120 0.45 -4.49 -5.66
C SER A 120 0.02 -4.07 -7.07
N PRO A 121 0.82 -4.39 -8.12
CA PRO A 121 0.34 -4.34 -9.49
C PRO A 121 -0.76 -5.37 -9.76
N TRP A 122 -0.76 -6.49 -9.02
CA TRP A 122 -1.83 -7.48 -9.10
C TRP A 122 -3.11 -6.93 -8.46
N ASP A 123 -4.23 -7.28 -9.04
CA ASP A 123 -5.55 -6.87 -8.56
C ASP A 123 -6.58 -7.92 -8.94
N LEU A 124 -6.71 -8.93 -8.09
CA LEU A 124 -7.58 -10.06 -8.34
C LEU A 124 -9.08 -9.69 -8.28
N ASN A 125 -9.42 -8.51 -7.76
CA ASN A 125 -10.78 -7.99 -7.76
C ASN A 125 -11.13 -7.27 -9.06
N SER A 126 -10.16 -6.61 -9.70
CA SER A 126 -10.42 -5.81 -10.89
C SER A 126 -10.81 -6.65 -12.10
N ALA A 127 -11.95 -6.30 -12.73
CA ALA A 127 -12.36 -6.91 -13.99
C ALA A 127 -11.42 -6.63 -15.17
N TYR A 128 -10.52 -5.65 -15.03
CA TYR A 128 -9.51 -5.34 -16.05
C TYR A 128 -8.20 -6.10 -15.84
N TRP A 129 -7.99 -6.73 -14.68
CA TRP A 129 -6.78 -7.50 -14.41
C TRP A 129 -6.77 -8.76 -15.27
N GLY A 130 -5.72 -8.91 -16.07
CA GLY A 130 -5.58 -10.09 -16.95
C GLY A 130 -6.52 -10.13 -18.16
N ASP A 131 -7.17 -9.01 -18.53
CA ASP A 131 -8.06 -8.93 -19.71
C ASP A 131 -7.28 -8.89 -21.06
N GLY A 132 -5.95 -8.91 -21.01
CA GLY A 132 -5.08 -8.85 -22.18
C GLY A 132 -4.97 -7.48 -22.83
N THR A 133 -5.43 -6.45 -22.13
CA THR A 133 -5.34 -5.05 -22.59
C THR A 133 -4.56 -4.20 -21.59
N ASP A 134 -4.32 -2.93 -21.93
CA ASP A 134 -3.72 -1.96 -21.02
C ASP A 134 -4.77 -1.21 -20.14
N ASN A 135 -6.01 -1.68 -20.13
CA ASN A 135 -7.10 -1.06 -19.37
C ASN A 135 -6.81 -1.02 -17.87
N TYR A 136 -6.29 -2.12 -17.32
CA TYR A 136 -5.95 -2.16 -15.90
C TYR A 136 -4.93 -1.07 -15.54
N ALA A 137 -3.83 -1.01 -16.27
CA ALA A 137 -2.80 -0.01 -16.06
C ALA A 137 -3.37 1.41 -16.15
N LYS A 138 -4.12 1.72 -17.21
CA LYS A 138 -4.62 3.07 -17.50
C LYS A 138 -5.78 3.51 -16.60
N LYS A 139 -6.69 2.60 -16.26
CA LYS A 139 -7.94 2.94 -15.56
C LYS A 139 -7.88 2.70 -14.04
N VAL A 140 -6.96 1.85 -13.60
CA VAL A 140 -6.87 1.44 -12.19
C VAL A 140 -5.50 1.74 -11.60
N PHE A 141 -4.45 1.07 -12.08
CA PHE A 141 -3.16 1.09 -11.38
C PHE A 141 -2.44 2.45 -11.41
N LEU A 142 -2.32 3.07 -12.59
CA LEU A 142 -1.69 4.40 -12.71
C LEU A 142 -2.49 5.49 -11.98
N PRO A 143 -3.84 5.54 -12.06
CA PRO A 143 -4.63 6.42 -11.21
C PRO A 143 -4.43 6.17 -9.71
N GLN A 144 -4.35 4.93 -9.24
CA GLN A 144 -4.04 4.61 -7.84
C GLN A 144 -2.66 5.13 -7.43
N CYS A 145 -1.64 4.92 -8.26
CA CYS A 145 -0.30 5.49 -8.02
C CYS A 145 -0.33 7.03 -7.94
N ALA A 146 -1.12 7.68 -8.79
CA ALA A 146 -1.29 9.13 -8.75
C ALA A 146 -1.97 9.60 -7.45
N GLU A 147 -3.03 8.90 -7.01
CA GLU A 147 -3.69 9.17 -5.71
C GLU A 147 -2.70 9.03 -4.55
N LEU A 148 -1.86 7.97 -4.56
CA LEU A 148 -0.86 7.75 -3.51
C LEU A 148 0.24 8.81 -3.51
N ALA A 149 0.60 9.35 -4.67
CA ALA A 149 1.55 10.45 -4.77
C ALA A 149 1.03 11.77 -4.17
N GLU A 150 -0.29 11.95 -4.07
CA GLU A 150 -0.90 13.12 -3.42
C GLU A 150 -0.64 13.18 -1.90
N TYR A 151 -0.35 12.04 -1.26
CA TYR A 151 0.01 11.99 0.16
C TYR A 151 1.42 12.46 0.45
N GLY A 152 2.24 12.70 -0.56
CA GLY A 152 3.55 13.34 -0.49
C GLY A 152 4.52 12.88 -1.57
N THR A 153 5.39 13.79 -1.95
CA THR A 153 6.48 13.57 -2.93
C THR A 153 7.80 13.20 -2.27
N ASP A 154 7.81 13.09 -0.95
CA ASP A 154 8.94 12.77 -0.08
C ASP A 154 9.02 11.30 0.31
N GLN A 155 8.26 10.44 -0.37
CA GLN A 155 8.35 8.99 -0.23
C GLN A 155 9.75 8.51 -0.60
N PHE A 156 10.39 7.69 0.27
CA PHE A 156 11.69 7.12 -0.04
C PHE A 156 11.60 5.92 -0.97
N GLU A 157 10.45 5.26 -1.01
CA GLU A 157 10.22 4.08 -1.82
C GLU A 157 8.73 3.89 -2.16
N MET A 158 8.47 3.48 -3.40
CA MET A 158 7.21 2.92 -3.85
C MET A 158 7.50 1.46 -4.24
N TRP A 159 6.91 0.50 -3.53
CA TRP A 159 7.16 -0.92 -3.73
C TRP A 159 6.09 -1.56 -4.61
N PHE A 160 6.50 -2.06 -5.76
CA PHE A 160 5.66 -2.84 -6.68
C PHE A 160 6.07 -4.29 -6.62
N ASP A 161 5.18 -5.15 -6.11
CA ASP A 161 5.44 -6.57 -5.92
C ASP A 161 5.03 -7.40 -7.14
N GLY A 162 5.44 -8.68 -7.14
CA GLY A 162 5.01 -9.64 -8.15
C GLY A 162 5.70 -9.53 -9.50
N ALA A 163 6.89 -8.92 -9.57
CA ALA A 163 7.63 -8.65 -10.79
C ALA A 163 8.30 -9.89 -11.44
N ASN A 164 7.64 -11.05 -11.44
CA ASN A 164 8.18 -12.31 -11.93
C ASN A 164 7.54 -12.80 -13.24
N GLY A 165 6.64 -12.02 -13.82
CA GLY A 165 5.76 -12.50 -14.87
C GLY A 165 6.24 -12.29 -16.29
N GLY A 166 7.25 -11.48 -16.54
CA GLY A 166 7.67 -11.13 -17.90
C GLY A 166 6.60 -10.35 -18.70
N ASP A 167 6.82 -10.23 -19.99
CA ASP A 167 5.92 -9.51 -20.89
C ASP A 167 4.52 -10.17 -20.91
N GLY A 168 3.49 -9.37 -20.79
CA GLY A 168 2.10 -9.83 -20.78
C GLY A 168 1.57 -10.32 -19.42
N TYR A 169 2.40 -10.38 -18.38
CA TYR A 169 1.96 -10.79 -17.05
C TYR A 169 1.13 -9.70 -16.33
N TYR A 170 1.42 -8.47 -16.62
CA TYR A 170 0.72 -7.31 -16.07
C TYR A 170 -0.31 -6.68 -17.04
N GLY A 171 -0.62 -7.37 -18.12
CA GLY A 171 -1.57 -6.93 -19.15
C GLY A 171 -0.93 -6.30 -20.37
#